data_b170f724f43d55dda9945bcfe1557e01
#
_entry.id   b170f724f43d55dda9945bcfe1557e01
#
_cell.length_a   1.000
_cell.length_b   1.000
_cell.length_c   1.000
_cell.angle_alpha   90.00
_cell.angle_beta   90.00
_cell.angle_gamma   90.00
#
_symmetry.space_group_name_H-M   'P 1'
#
loop_
_entity.id
_entity.type
_entity.pdbx_description
1 polymer ?
#
loop_
_entity_poly.entity_id
_entity_poly.type
_entity_poly.pdbx_seq_one_letter_code
_entity_poly.pdbx_strand_id
1 'polypeptide(L)'
;MQEFDFKYAVNDTYMAVRYYGDEADVVIPDTWYGKPVSVLGEDLFKGHTEICSIGIPASVTHIMGFAFDGCTSLQELVLPEGLYSILPYAFVRCGLRSVVLPAGVTQIPPYAFYQCRLLEKIEIRAGKIKIYGHAFDGCDRLKHVPQANGS
;
A
#
# COMPACT_ATOMS: atom_id res chain seq x y z
N MET A 1 -22.44 -11.59 0.68
CA MET A 1 -21.88 -11.30 2.04
C MET A 1 -20.89 -10.16 1.92
N GLN A 2 -20.97 -9.19 2.82
CA GLN A 2 -20.02 -8.08 2.86
C GLN A 2 -18.71 -8.55 3.50
N GLU A 3 -17.61 -8.35 2.79
CA GLU A 3 -16.29 -8.73 3.29
C GLU A 3 -15.50 -7.55 3.86
N PHE A 4 -16.00 -6.34 3.68
CA PHE A 4 -15.34 -5.11 4.11
C PHE A 4 -16.25 -4.26 4.97
N ASP A 5 -15.64 -3.55 5.93
CA ASP A 5 -16.27 -2.40 6.59
C ASP A 5 -15.73 -1.11 5.99
N PHE A 6 -16.57 -0.11 5.93
CA PHE A 6 -16.24 1.22 5.39
C PHE A 6 -16.65 2.31 6.36
N LYS A 7 -15.90 3.42 6.33
CA LYS A 7 -16.25 4.65 7.05
C LYS A 7 -16.17 5.83 6.08
N TYR A 8 -16.89 6.89 6.36
CA TYR A 8 -16.77 8.10 5.56
C TYR A 8 -15.35 8.65 5.61
N ALA A 9 -14.88 9.09 4.47
CA ALA A 9 -13.62 9.79 4.31
C ALA A 9 -13.90 11.21 3.80
N VAL A 10 -12.85 11.95 3.46
CA VAL A 10 -12.99 13.32 2.96
C VAL A 10 -13.63 13.34 1.57
N ASN A 11 -14.20 14.48 1.19
CA ASN A 11 -14.70 14.74 -0.16
C ASN A 11 -15.75 13.73 -0.63
N ASP A 12 -16.65 13.36 0.27
CA ASP A 12 -17.80 12.51 -0.06
C ASP A 12 -17.37 11.14 -0.61
N THR A 13 -16.35 10.55 -0.01
CA THR A 13 -15.82 9.23 -0.35
C THR A 13 -15.82 8.31 0.86
N TYR A 14 -15.42 7.05 0.66
CA TYR A 14 -15.31 6.08 1.74
C TYR A 14 -13.88 5.60 1.92
N MET A 15 -13.57 5.20 3.15
CA MET A 15 -12.35 4.52 3.54
C MET A 15 -12.68 3.06 3.85
N ALA A 16 -11.96 2.12 3.25
CA ALA A 16 -12.04 0.72 3.64
C ALA A 16 -11.26 0.55 4.95
N VAL A 17 -11.91 0.06 6.00
CA VAL A 17 -11.30 0.03 7.33
C VAL A 17 -11.02 -1.36 7.86
N ARG A 18 -11.66 -2.40 7.29
CA ARG A 18 -11.42 -3.77 7.72
C ARG A 18 -11.83 -4.75 6.63
N TYR A 19 -11.03 -5.81 6.49
CA TYR A 19 -11.34 -6.95 5.62
C TYR A 19 -11.59 -8.18 6.49
N TYR A 20 -12.70 -8.85 6.25
CA TYR A 20 -13.12 -10.04 7.02
C TYR A 20 -12.94 -11.35 6.26
N GLY A 21 -12.57 -11.30 5.01
CA GLY A 21 -12.48 -12.50 4.18
C GLY A 21 -11.22 -13.32 4.46
N ASP A 22 -11.12 -14.43 3.76
CA ASP A 22 -9.96 -15.34 3.82
C ASP A 22 -9.54 -15.80 2.44
N GLU A 23 -9.92 -15.05 1.41
CA GLU A 23 -9.62 -15.38 0.01
C GLU A 23 -8.16 -15.11 -0.34
N ALA A 24 -7.63 -15.89 -1.29
CA ALA A 24 -6.30 -15.65 -1.82
C ALA A 24 -6.27 -14.46 -2.78
N ASP A 25 -7.36 -14.24 -3.51
CA ASP A 25 -7.49 -13.16 -4.48
C ASP A 25 -8.60 -12.22 -4.04
N VAL A 26 -8.26 -10.98 -3.74
CA VAL A 26 -9.18 -10.00 -3.17
C VAL A 26 -9.34 -8.83 -4.14
N VAL A 27 -10.57 -8.37 -4.33
CA VAL A 27 -10.85 -7.15 -5.08
C VAL A 27 -11.53 -6.17 -4.13
N ILE A 28 -10.91 -5.02 -3.93
CA ILE A 28 -11.52 -3.95 -3.13
C ILE A 28 -12.62 -3.30 -3.96
N PRO A 29 -13.84 -3.16 -3.40
CA PRO A 29 -14.91 -2.47 -4.14
C PRO A 29 -14.51 -1.03 -4.48
N ASP A 30 -14.82 -0.59 -5.70
CA ASP A 30 -14.51 0.78 -6.13
C ASP A 30 -15.50 1.79 -5.58
N THR A 31 -16.70 1.36 -5.21
CA THR A 31 -17.72 2.22 -4.62
C THR A 31 -18.39 1.55 -3.42
N TRP A 32 -18.95 2.36 -2.54
CA TRP A 32 -19.79 1.93 -1.43
C TRP A 32 -20.93 2.93 -1.32
N TYR A 33 -22.18 2.42 -1.36
CA TYR A 33 -23.37 3.28 -1.41
C TYR A 33 -23.26 4.36 -2.49
N GLY A 34 -22.76 3.97 -3.67
CA GLY A 34 -22.67 4.87 -4.83
C GLY A 34 -21.53 5.87 -4.79
N LYS A 35 -20.67 5.85 -3.78
CA LYS A 35 -19.56 6.80 -3.62
C LYS A 35 -18.22 6.12 -3.73
N PRO A 36 -17.18 6.80 -4.24
CA PRO A 36 -15.88 6.16 -4.43
C PRO A 36 -15.22 5.74 -3.12
N VAL A 37 -14.46 4.65 -3.18
CA VAL A 37 -13.54 4.26 -2.11
C VAL A 37 -12.20 4.91 -2.42
N SER A 38 -11.77 5.86 -1.59
CA SER A 38 -10.57 6.66 -1.86
C SER A 38 -9.41 6.38 -0.91
N VAL A 39 -9.65 5.70 0.21
CA VAL A 39 -8.63 5.48 1.23
C VAL A 39 -8.61 4.01 1.63
N LEU A 40 -7.41 3.41 1.68
CA LEU A 40 -7.19 2.13 2.33
C LEU A 40 -6.76 2.41 3.76
N GLY A 41 -7.58 2.00 4.71
CA GLY A 41 -7.46 2.39 6.11
C GLY A 41 -6.33 1.69 6.85
N GLU A 42 -6.04 2.20 8.04
CA GLU A 42 -5.03 1.64 8.93
C GLU A 42 -5.36 0.18 9.24
N ASP A 43 -4.35 -0.67 9.19
CA ASP A 43 -4.45 -2.11 9.49
C ASP A 43 -5.39 -2.90 8.56
N LEU A 44 -5.81 -2.35 7.43
CA LEU A 44 -6.86 -2.95 6.58
C LEU A 44 -6.63 -4.44 6.30
N PHE A 45 -5.44 -4.82 5.84
CA PHE A 45 -5.10 -6.21 5.53
C PHE A 45 -4.03 -6.79 6.47
N LYS A 46 -3.85 -6.17 7.63
CA LYS A 46 -2.81 -6.59 8.57
C LYS A 46 -2.94 -8.07 8.93
N GLY A 47 -1.88 -8.82 8.75
CA GLY A 47 -1.82 -10.24 9.12
C GLY A 47 -2.50 -11.18 8.15
N HIS A 48 -3.02 -10.71 7.02
CA HIS A 48 -3.63 -11.56 6.01
C HIS A 48 -2.56 -12.25 5.15
N THR A 49 -1.94 -13.27 5.70
CA THR A 49 -0.85 -14.00 5.04
C THR A 49 -1.33 -14.85 3.88
N GLU A 50 -2.64 -15.12 3.80
CA GLU A 50 -3.24 -15.94 2.73
C GLU A 50 -3.43 -15.18 1.43
N ILE A 51 -3.43 -13.84 1.46
CA ILE A 51 -3.73 -13.03 0.28
C ILE A 51 -2.54 -13.06 -0.69
N CYS A 52 -2.82 -13.48 -1.93
CA CYS A 52 -1.83 -13.54 -3.01
C CYS A 52 -1.98 -12.37 -3.99
N SER A 53 -3.20 -11.85 -4.15
CA SER A 53 -3.45 -10.71 -5.03
C SER A 53 -4.53 -9.80 -4.47
N ILE A 54 -4.38 -8.50 -4.71
CA ILE A 54 -5.35 -7.48 -4.32
C ILE A 54 -5.55 -6.53 -5.49
N GLY A 55 -6.79 -6.40 -5.94
CA GLY A 55 -7.17 -5.36 -6.90
C GLY A 55 -7.52 -4.09 -6.16
N ILE A 56 -6.75 -3.03 -6.39
CA ILE A 56 -6.99 -1.70 -5.80
C ILE A 56 -7.71 -0.85 -6.83
N PRO A 57 -8.87 -0.27 -6.49
CA PRO A 57 -9.61 0.55 -7.45
C PRO A 57 -8.89 1.85 -7.80
N ALA A 58 -9.15 2.36 -9.01
CA ALA A 58 -8.53 3.58 -9.52
C ALA A 58 -8.85 4.83 -8.67
N SER A 59 -9.92 4.77 -7.89
CA SER A 59 -10.35 5.88 -7.02
C SER A 59 -9.47 6.07 -5.79
N VAL A 60 -8.60 5.10 -5.45
CA VAL A 60 -7.79 5.17 -4.23
C VAL A 60 -6.65 6.18 -4.39
N THR A 61 -6.58 7.11 -3.45
CA THR A 61 -5.58 8.17 -3.41
C THR A 61 -4.67 8.08 -2.20
N HIS A 62 -5.08 7.35 -1.15
CA HIS A 62 -4.35 7.27 0.14
C HIS A 62 -4.26 5.83 0.62
N ILE A 63 -3.08 5.45 1.10
CA ILE A 63 -2.85 4.18 1.80
C ILE A 63 -2.32 4.53 3.19
N MET A 64 -3.06 4.12 4.22
CA MET A 64 -2.74 4.43 5.61
C MET A 64 -1.68 3.46 6.17
N GLY A 65 -1.21 3.76 7.38
CA GLY A 65 -0.20 2.94 8.03
C GLY A 65 -0.65 1.50 8.26
N PHE A 66 0.28 0.56 8.15
CA PHE A 66 0.05 -0.88 8.38
C PHE A 66 -1.04 -1.51 7.51
N ALA A 67 -1.48 -0.82 6.45
CA ALA A 67 -2.57 -1.33 5.60
C ALA A 67 -2.27 -2.72 5.04
N PHE A 68 -1.02 -2.99 4.70
CA PHE A 68 -0.58 -4.27 4.14
C PHE A 68 0.43 -5.00 5.04
N ASP A 69 0.42 -4.69 6.35
CA ASP A 69 1.38 -5.27 7.29
C ASP A 69 1.28 -6.79 7.32
N GLY A 70 2.38 -7.46 7.01
CA GLY A 70 2.46 -8.91 7.10
C GLY A 70 1.76 -9.65 5.97
N CYS A 71 1.40 -9.00 4.88
CA CYS A 71 0.85 -9.67 3.70
C CYS A 71 1.99 -10.39 2.97
N THR A 72 2.46 -11.49 3.56
CA THR A 72 3.70 -12.17 3.14
C THR A 72 3.57 -12.93 1.83
N SER A 73 2.34 -13.27 1.42
CA SER A 73 2.09 -13.96 0.14
C SER A 73 1.81 -13.00 -1.02
N LEU A 74 1.67 -11.71 -0.73
CA LEU A 74 1.39 -10.69 -1.74
C LEU A 74 2.71 -10.27 -2.39
N GLN A 75 3.02 -10.86 -3.56
CA GLN A 75 4.30 -10.64 -4.23
C GLN A 75 4.26 -9.51 -5.24
N GLU A 76 3.09 -9.21 -5.79
CA GLU A 76 2.88 -8.14 -6.76
C GLU A 76 1.65 -7.33 -6.37
N LEU A 77 1.70 -6.04 -6.60
CA LEU A 77 0.59 -5.14 -6.30
C LEU A 77 0.65 -3.98 -7.28
N VAL A 78 -0.45 -3.78 -8.02
CA VAL A 78 -0.54 -2.63 -8.92
C VAL A 78 -1.14 -1.47 -8.14
N LEU A 79 -0.36 -0.42 -7.98
CA LEU A 79 -0.81 0.82 -7.33
C LEU A 79 -1.49 1.72 -8.36
N PRO A 80 -2.66 2.30 -8.04
CA PRO A 80 -3.41 3.11 -9.00
C PRO A 80 -2.70 4.43 -9.30
N GLU A 81 -2.87 4.92 -10.51
CA GLU A 81 -2.22 6.16 -10.98
C GLU A 81 -2.61 7.39 -10.17
N GLY A 82 -3.78 7.39 -9.56
CA GLY A 82 -4.23 8.51 -8.72
C GLY A 82 -3.69 8.50 -7.30
N LEU A 83 -2.94 7.47 -6.91
CA LEU A 83 -2.36 7.37 -5.58
C LEU A 83 -1.28 8.44 -5.41
N TYR A 84 -1.35 9.19 -4.31
CA TYR A 84 -0.34 10.21 -4.01
C TYR A 84 0.10 10.23 -2.54
N SER A 85 -0.56 9.49 -1.66
CA SER A 85 -0.22 9.47 -0.24
C SER A 85 -0.05 8.05 0.28
N ILE A 86 1.15 7.76 0.78
CA ILE A 86 1.49 6.52 1.46
C ILE A 86 2.01 6.91 2.84
N LEU A 87 1.41 6.37 3.90
CA LEU A 87 1.79 6.70 5.26
C LEU A 87 2.88 5.75 5.80
N PRO A 88 3.56 6.13 6.90
CA PRO A 88 4.60 5.27 7.48
C PRO A 88 4.08 3.86 7.78
N TYR A 89 4.94 2.86 7.57
CA TYR A 89 4.66 1.44 7.81
C TYR A 89 3.60 0.82 6.90
N ALA A 90 3.19 1.49 5.81
CA ALA A 90 2.09 1.00 4.96
C ALA A 90 2.31 -0.42 4.45
N PHE A 91 3.54 -0.76 4.05
CA PHE A 91 3.90 -2.06 3.48
C PHE A 91 4.88 -2.86 4.35
N VAL A 92 4.91 -2.60 5.63
CA VAL A 92 5.84 -3.27 6.54
C VAL A 92 5.65 -4.79 6.46
N ARG A 93 6.75 -5.52 6.33
CA ARG A 93 6.78 -6.99 6.27
C ARG A 93 5.91 -7.58 5.15
N CYS A 94 5.69 -6.82 4.08
CA CYS A 94 4.93 -7.30 2.93
C CYS A 94 5.82 -8.16 2.02
N GLY A 95 5.24 -9.14 1.34
CA GLY A 95 5.97 -10.06 0.47
C GLY A 95 6.29 -9.55 -0.93
N LEU A 96 6.10 -8.26 -1.18
CA LEU A 96 6.32 -7.67 -2.50
C LEU A 96 7.73 -7.94 -3.02
N ARG A 97 7.82 -8.42 -4.27
CA ARG A 97 9.08 -8.62 -4.98
C ARG A 97 9.46 -7.40 -5.80
N SER A 98 8.47 -6.70 -6.30
CA SER A 98 8.66 -5.45 -7.05
C SER A 98 7.49 -4.52 -6.80
N VAL A 99 7.73 -3.23 -6.94
CA VAL A 99 6.66 -2.23 -6.83
C VAL A 99 6.98 -1.04 -7.73
N VAL A 100 5.93 -0.50 -8.34
CA VAL A 100 6.00 0.74 -9.12
C VAL A 100 5.25 1.80 -8.34
N LEU A 101 5.95 2.89 -7.98
CA LEU A 101 5.33 4.03 -7.33
C LEU A 101 4.87 5.03 -8.38
N PRO A 102 3.56 5.33 -8.46
CA PRO A 102 3.03 6.27 -9.45
C PRO A 102 3.64 7.68 -9.31
N ALA A 103 3.53 8.47 -10.37
CA ALA A 103 4.16 9.78 -10.42
C ALA A 103 3.69 10.74 -9.32
N GLY A 104 2.47 10.57 -8.82
CA GLY A 104 1.94 11.40 -7.74
C GLY A 104 2.51 11.10 -6.37
N VAL A 105 3.20 9.95 -6.20
CA VAL A 105 3.85 9.59 -4.94
C VAL A 105 5.20 10.29 -4.89
N THR A 106 5.23 11.44 -4.21
CA THR A 106 6.42 12.30 -4.14
C THR A 106 7.18 12.16 -2.83
N GLN A 107 6.69 11.32 -1.93
CA GLN A 107 7.35 11.03 -0.65
C GLN A 107 7.27 9.54 -0.36
N ILE A 108 8.38 8.97 0.10
CA ILE A 108 8.40 7.64 0.69
C ILE A 108 8.63 7.84 2.17
N PRO A 109 7.60 7.61 3.02
CA PRO A 109 7.68 7.92 4.44
C PRO A 109 8.60 6.96 5.20
N PRO A 110 8.94 7.30 6.45
CA PRO A 110 9.75 6.40 7.27
C PRO A 110 9.12 5.02 7.39
N TYR A 111 9.94 3.98 7.28
CA TYR A 111 9.53 2.58 7.46
C TYR A 111 8.48 2.09 6.47
N ALA A 112 8.25 2.79 5.35
CA ALA A 112 7.20 2.42 4.39
C ALA A 112 7.30 0.97 3.91
N PHE A 113 8.51 0.49 3.64
CA PHE A 113 8.78 -0.87 3.18
C PHE A 113 9.67 -1.64 4.17
N TYR A 114 9.58 -1.31 5.45
CA TYR A 114 10.39 -1.92 6.50
C TYR A 114 10.23 -3.44 6.48
N GLN A 115 11.36 -4.14 6.40
CA GLN A 115 11.42 -5.61 6.38
C GLN A 115 10.63 -6.26 5.22
N CYS A 116 10.53 -5.59 4.09
CA CYS A 116 10.10 -6.23 2.85
C CYS A 116 11.27 -7.04 2.31
N ARG A 117 11.50 -8.21 2.89
CA ARG A 117 12.72 -9.01 2.67
C ARG A 117 12.86 -9.56 1.26
N LEU A 118 11.74 -9.68 0.53
CA LEU A 118 11.73 -10.20 -0.84
C LEU A 118 11.77 -9.11 -1.90
N LEU A 119 11.71 -7.84 -1.49
CA LEU A 119 11.68 -6.73 -2.45
C LEU A 119 13.02 -6.62 -3.18
N GLU A 120 12.97 -6.83 -4.51
CA GLU A 120 14.15 -6.84 -5.37
C GLU A 120 14.26 -5.56 -6.19
N LYS A 121 13.13 -4.93 -6.52
CA LYS A 121 13.10 -3.80 -7.43
C LYS A 121 12.01 -2.81 -7.06
N ILE A 122 12.36 -1.53 -7.08
CA ILE A 122 11.39 -0.44 -6.92
C ILE A 122 11.58 0.53 -8.09
N GLU A 123 10.47 0.88 -8.75
CA GLU A 123 10.44 1.88 -9.79
C GLU A 123 9.75 3.13 -9.26
N ILE A 124 10.41 4.27 -9.38
CA ILE A 124 9.89 5.56 -8.91
C ILE A 124 9.62 6.42 -10.13
N ARG A 125 8.35 6.78 -10.36
CA ARG A 125 7.94 7.56 -11.52
C ARG A 125 7.89 9.06 -11.27
N ALA A 126 7.93 9.49 -10.00
CA ALA A 126 7.98 10.91 -9.67
C ALA A 126 9.27 11.53 -10.17
N GLY A 127 9.20 12.74 -10.71
CA GLY A 127 10.38 13.47 -11.16
C GLY A 127 11.28 13.90 -10.01
N LYS A 128 10.67 14.23 -8.86
CA LYS A 128 11.38 14.50 -7.61
C LYS A 128 10.70 13.71 -6.52
N ILE A 129 11.49 13.07 -5.66
CA ILE A 129 10.95 12.28 -4.56
C ILE A 129 11.73 12.55 -3.29
N LYS A 130 11.02 12.64 -2.18
CA LYS A 130 11.62 12.76 -0.85
C LYS A 130 11.56 11.39 -0.19
N ILE A 131 12.71 10.86 0.20
CA ILE A 131 12.81 9.54 0.81
C ILE A 131 13.27 9.72 2.25
N TYR A 132 12.45 9.28 3.19
CA TYR A 132 12.75 9.39 4.61
C TYR A 132 13.57 8.19 5.08
N GLY A 133 14.27 8.39 6.21
CA GLY A 133 15.11 7.34 6.77
C GLY A 133 14.34 6.08 7.13
N HIS A 134 15.02 4.94 7.08
CA HIS A 134 14.50 3.62 7.43
C HIS A 134 13.40 3.10 6.50
N ALA A 135 13.10 3.81 5.40
CA ALA A 135 12.03 3.41 4.48
C ALA A 135 12.24 1.99 3.91
N PHE A 136 13.48 1.60 3.71
CA PHE A 136 13.84 0.30 3.10
C PHE A 136 14.68 -0.59 4.03
N ASP A 137 14.70 -0.31 5.33
CA ASP A 137 15.46 -1.15 6.26
C ASP A 137 14.93 -2.57 6.23
N GLY A 138 15.83 -3.54 6.11
CA GLY A 138 15.47 -4.95 6.04
C GLY A 138 15.05 -5.44 4.67
N CYS A 139 15.11 -4.58 3.65
CA CYS A 139 14.87 -4.99 2.25
C CYS A 139 16.15 -5.65 1.71
N ASP A 140 16.44 -6.86 2.18
CA ASP A 140 17.74 -7.51 1.99
C ASP A 140 18.05 -7.89 0.54
N ARG A 141 17.03 -7.99 -0.31
CA ARG A 141 17.19 -8.35 -1.73
C ARG A 141 17.21 -7.15 -2.67
N LEU A 142 16.99 -5.95 -2.15
CA LEU A 142 16.95 -4.74 -2.96
C LEU A 142 18.37 -4.38 -3.39
N LYS A 143 18.66 -4.47 -4.70
CA LYS A 143 20.01 -4.28 -5.23
C LYS A 143 20.47 -2.82 -5.19
N HIS A 144 19.55 -1.92 -5.44
CA HIS A 144 19.80 -0.48 -5.44
C HIS A 144 18.81 0.18 -4.50
N VAL A 145 19.25 0.38 -3.25
CA VAL A 145 18.41 1.00 -2.23
C VAL A 145 18.38 2.51 -2.48
N PRO A 146 17.19 3.10 -2.71
CA PRO A 146 17.12 4.55 -2.85
C PRO A 146 17.63 5.26 -1.60
N GLN A 147 18.45 6.28 -1.79
CA GLN A 147 19.06 7.01 -0.70
C GLN A 147 18.04 7.90 -0.01
N ALA A 148 18.04 7.88 1.33
CA ALA A 148 17.24 8.80 2.11
C ALA A 148 17.74 10.24 1.89
N ASN A 149 16.83 11.14 1.56
CA ASN A 149 17.10 12.55 1.34
C ASN A 149 16.11 13.45 2.09
N GLY A 150 15.23 12.83 2.89
CA GLY A 150 14.29 13.51 3.76
C GLY A 150 14.75 13.47 5.21
N SER A 151 14.37 14.47 6.00
CA SER A 151 14.70 14.54 7.42
C SER A 151 13.54 14.12 8.32
#